data_2ed84b8ce5b07fd8b4b594ed7aedcab7
#
_entry.id   2ed84b8ce5b07fd8b4b594ed7aedcab7
#
_cell.length_a   1.000
_cell.length_b   1.000
_cell.length_c   1.000
_cell.angle_alpha   90.00
_cell.angle_beta   90.00
_cell.angle_gamma   90.00
#
_symmetry.space_group_name_H-M   'P 1'
#
loop_
_entity.id
_entity.type
_entity.pdbx_description
1 polymer ?
#
loop_
_entity_poly.entity_id
_entity_poly.type
_entity_poly.pdbx_seq_one_letter_code
_entity_poly.pdbx_strand_id
1 'polypeptide(L)'
;MIPANKIPLSDIIWKYSDPKKSQQLATKYFGETIYRSTRKNKKYMIQPPNSKRWVHFGQIPYEDFTKHKNKTRRHNYLTRSARIRGDWKKDKYSANNLARKILW
;
A
#
# COMPACT_ATOMS: atom_id res chain seq x y z
N MET A 1 -8.37 15.28 -0.70
CA MET A 1 -7.74 13.94 -0.80
C MET A 1 -8.81 12.92 -1.17
N ILE A 2 -8.41 11.90 -1.93
CA ILE A 2 -9.34 10.90 -2.44
C ILE A 2 -9.14 9.59 -1.67
N PRO A 3 -10.13 9.15 -0.87
CA PRO A 3 -10.05 7.84 -0.23
C PRO A 3 -9.90 6.72 -1.27
N ALA A 4 -9.18 5.66 -0.92
CA ALA A 4 -8.88 4.59 -1.86
C ALA A 4 -10.15 3.98 -2.49
N ASN A 5 -11.20 3.79 -1.69
CA ASN A 5 -12.44 3.20 -2.18
C ASN A 5 -13.29 4.15 -3.05
N LYS A 6 -12.83 5.39 -3.26
CA LYS A 6 -13.51 6.39 -4.11
C LYS A 6 -12.63 6.87 -5.28
N ILE A 7 -11.51 6.21 -5.52
CA ILE A 7 -10.62 6.57 -6.63
C ILE A 7 -11.32 6.28 -7.95
N PRO A 8 -11.38 7.27 -8.89
CA PRO A 8 -12.04 7.06 -10.19
C PRO A 8 -11.38 5.94 -10.98
N LEU A 9 -12.19 5.20 -11.77
CA LEU A 9 -11.68 4.13 -12.62
C LEU A 9 -10.72 4.64 -13.69
N SER A 10 -10.76 5.93 -14.00
CA SER A 10 -9.83 6.57 -14.94
C SER A 10 -8.44 6.78 -14.39
N ASP A 11 -8.24 6.65 -13.06
CA ASP A 11 -6.92 6.81 -12.45
C ASP A 11 -6.01 5.65 -12.87
N ILE A 12 -4.76 5.98 -13.22
CA ILE A 12 -3.76 5.00 -13.66
C ILE A 12 -3.50 3.91 -12.61
N ILE A 13 -3.77 4.18 -11.33
CA ILE A 13 -3.53 3.23 -10.25
C ILE A 13 -4.26 1.90 -10.48
N TRP A 14 -5.42 1.92 -11.16
CA TRP A 14 -6.19 0.72 -11.44
C TRP A 14 -5.45 -0.28 -12.34
N LYS A 15 -4.42 0.17 -13.06
CA LYS A 15 -3.55 -0.72 -13.83
C LYS A 15 -2.59 -1.53 -12.94
N TYR A 16 -2.33 -1.06 -11.73
CA TYR A 16 -1.26 -1.60 -10.90
C TYR A 16 -1.72 -2.08 -9.53
N SER A 17 -2.95 -1.75 -9.12
CA SER A 17 -3.47 -2.08 -7.81
C SER A 17 -4.99 -2.15 -7.85
N ASP A 18 -5.59 -2.79 -6.84
CA ASP A 18 -7.03 -2.75 -6.60
C ASP A 18 -7.28 -1.88 -5.36
N PRO A 19 -7.67 -0.60 -5.56
CA PRO A 19 -7.89 0.30 -4.42
C PRO A 19 -8.95 -0.15 -3.43
N LYS A 20 -10.01 -0.82 -3.90
CA LYS A 20 -11.06 -1.32 -3.00
C LYS A 20 -10.53 -2.43 -2.09
N LYS A 21 -9.78 -3.37 -2.67
CA LYS A 21 -9.16 -4.44 -1.89
C LYS A 21 -8.11 -3.89 -0.94
N SER A 22 -7.32 -2.94 -1.39
CA SER A 22 -6.30 -2.30 -0.56
C SER A 22 -6.93 -1.61 0.66
N GLN A 23 -8.07 -0.93 0.48
CA GLN A 23 -8.78 -0.31 1.61
C GLN A 23 -9.32 -1.37 2.56
N GLN A 24 -9.84 -2.48 2.06
CA GLN A 24 -10.31 -3.57 2.91
C GLN A 24 -9.19 -4.09 3.81
N LEU A 25 -8.00 -4.28 3.27
CA LEU A 25 -6.85 -4.74 4.02
C LEU A 25 -6.34 -3.69 5.01
N ALA A 26 -6.35 -2.42 4.62
CA ALA A 26 -6.00 -1.32 5.53
C ALA A 26 -6.96 -1.27 6.72
N THR A 27 -8.24 -1.45 6.49
CA THR A 27 -9.24 -1.52 7.56
C THR A 27 -8.99 -2.73 8.46
N LYS A 28 -8.71 -3.88 7.86
CA LYS A 28 -8.49 -5.13 8.60
C LYS A 28 -7.27 -5.08 9.51
N TYR A 29 -6.13 -4.57 9.00
CA TYR A 29 -4.86 -4.63 9.73
C TYR A 29 -4.51 -3.36 10.49
N PHE A 30 -5.08 -2.22 10.12
CA PHE A 30 -4.72 -0.92 10.72
C PHE A 30 -5.93 -0.17 11.25
N GLY A 31 -7.14 -0.50 10.82
CA GLY A 31 -8.34 0.25 11.21
C GLY A 31 -8.35 1.68 10.66
N GLU A 32 -7.65 1.93 9.54
CA GLU A 32 -7.44 3.26 9.01
C GLU A 32 -7.91 3.38 7.57
N THR A 33 -8.27 4.60 7.17
CA THR A 33 -8.54 4.94 5.78
C THR A 33 -7.23 5.27 5.08
N ILE A 34 -7.03 4.69 3.90
CA ILE A 34 -5.91 5.07 3.02
C ILE A 34 -6.44 5.94 1.89
N TYR A 35 -5.55 6.73 1.32
CA TYR A 35 -5.88 7.72 0.29
C TYR A 35 -4.97 7.54 -0.92
N ARG A 36 -5.44 8.03 -2.09
CA ARG A 36 -4.58 8.11 -3.27
C ARG A 36 -3.40 9.01 -2.96
N SER A 37 -2.18 8.52 -3.17
CA SER A 37 -0.98 9.30 -2.90
C SER A 37 -0.93 10.56 -3.76
N THR A 38 -0.50 11.65 -3.16
CA THR A 38 -0.23 12.91 -3.88
C THR A 38 1.12 12.88 -4.58
N ARG A 39 1.96 11.88 -4.30
CA ARG A 39 3.24 11.70 -5.00
C ARG A 39 3.03 10.91 -6.28
N LYS A 40 3.64 11.38 -7.38
CA LYS A 40 3.46 10.84 -8.72
C LYS A 40 3.77 9.35 -8.83
N ASN A 41 4.78 8.87 -8.14
CA ASN A 41 5.28 7.50 -8.24
C ASN A 41 4.84 6.60 -7.08
N LYS A 42 3.92 7.04 -6.24
CA LYS A 42 3.41 6.26 -5.12
C LYS A 42 1.91 5.98 -5.30
N LYS A 43 1.46 4.83 -4.79
CA LYS A 43 0.05 4.42 -4.93
C LYS A 43 -0.85 5.06 -3.89
N TYR A 44 -0.51 4.87 -2.63
CA TYR A 44 -1.36 5.27 -1.51
C TYR A 44 -0.59 6.04 -0.47
N MET A 45 -1.32 6.73 0.40
CA MET A 45 -0.77 7.36 1.59
C MET A 45 -1.69 7.15 2.78
N ILE A 46 -1.10 7.12 3.96
CA ILE A 46 -1.81 6.94 5.22
C ILE A 46 -1.24 7.93 6.24
N GLN A 47 -2.11 8.43 7.11
CA GLN A 47 -1.68 9.25 8.24
C GLN A 47 -1.74 8.38 9.50
N PRO A 48 -0.60 8.06 10.12
CA PRO A 48 -0.61 7.28 11.36
C PRO A 48 -1.39 7.99 12.47
N PRO A 49 -2.04 7.25 13.39
CA PRO A 49 -2.76 7.86 14.51
C PRO A 49 -1.85 8.78 15.32
N ASN A 50 -2.39 9.91 15.76
CA ASN A 50 -1.67 10.88 16.59
C ASN A 50 -0.42 11.47 15.91
N SER A 51 -0.37 11.45 14.58
CA SER A 51 0.74 11.98 13.80
C SER A 51 0.23 12.98 12.77
N LYS A 52 1.04 13.98 12.47
CA LYS A 52 0.75 14.94 11.39
C LYS A 52 1.42 14.55 10.08
N ARG A 53 2.30 13.55 10.09
CA ARG A 53 3.00 13.12 8.88
C ARG A 53 2.14 12.17 8.07
N TRP A 54 2.40 12.16 6.76
CA TRP A 54 1.84 11.19 5.83
C TRP A 54 2.91 10.21 5.39
N VAL A 55 2.57 8.92 5.36
CA VAL A 55 3.48 7.88 4.85
C VAL A 55 2.95 7.43 3.50
N HIS A 56 3.77 7.57 2.46
CA HIS A 56 3.44 7.14 1.11
C HIS A 56 4.02 5.75 0.86
N PHE A 57 3.22 4.87 0.25
CA PHE A 57 3.66 3.50 0.00
C PHE A 57 3.08 2.96 -1.30
N GLY A 58 3.70 1.89 -1.79
CA GLY A 58 3.35 1.30 -3.08
C GLY A 58 4.01 2.04 -4.24
N GLN A 59 4.61 1.29 -5.15
CA GLN A 59 5.38 1.87 -6.25
C GLN A 59 4.60 1.78 -7.56
N ILE A 60 4.45 2.89 -8.26
CA ILE A 60 4.02 2.93 -9.65
C ILE A 60 5.30 2.95 -10.50
N PRO A 61 5.44 2.14 -11.57
CA PRO A 61 4.40 1.41 -12.29
C PRO A 61 4.36 -0.11 -12.03
N TYR A 62 4.56 -0.58 -10.82
CA TYR A 62 4.60 -2.02 -10.55
C TYR A 62 3.26 -2.52 -10.01
N GLU A 63 2.79 -3.66 -10.56
CA GLU A 63 1.59 -4.32 -10.05
C GLU A 63 1.85 -4.92 -8.67
N ASP A 64 0.82 -4.92 -7.81
CA ASP A 64 0.88 -5.60 -6.52
C ASP A 64 -0.08 -6.80 -6.50
N PHE A 65 -0.07 -7.57 -5.41
CA PHE A 65 -0.88 -8.78 -5.31
C PHE A 65 -2.40 -8.49 -5.37
N THR A 66 -2.84 -7.32 -4.92
CA THR A 66 -4.26 -6.95 -5.01
C THR A 66 -4.72 -6.91 -6.46
N LYS A 67 -3.82 -6.68 -7.42
CA LYS A 67 -4.12 -6.60 -8.84
C LYS A 67 -3.88 -7.92 -9.57
N HIS A 68 -2.64 -8.46 -9.51
CA HIS A 68 -2.30 -9.65 -10.31
C HIS A 68 -2.70 -10.96 -9.67
N LYS A 69 -2.84 -11.02 -8.36
CA LYS A 69 -3.20 -12.22 -7.58
C LYS A 69 -2.29 -13.41 -7.83
N ASN A 70 -1.05 -13.17 -8.26
CA ASN A 70 -0.06 -14.20 -8.55
C ASN A 70 0.70 -14.57 -7.29
N LYS A 71 0.48 -15.78 -6.79
CA LYS A 71 1.06 -16.24 -5.53
C LYS A 71 2.58 -16.39 -5.57
N THR A 72 3.16 -16.73 -6.72
CA THR A 72 4.61 -16.81 -6.88
C THR A 72 5.25 -15.43 -6.77
N ARG A 73 4.67 -14.42 -7.43
CA ARG A 73 5.14 -13.04 -7.32
C ARG A 73 5.00 -12.52 -5.89
N ARG A 74 3.92 -12.88 -5.22
CA ARG A 74 3.71 -12.52 -3.82
C ARG A 74 4.79 -13.13 -2.92
N HIS A 75 5.06 -14.42 -3.09
CA HIS A 75 6.09 -15.11 -2.31
C HIS A 75 7.45 -14.46 -2.51
N ASN A 76 7.82 -14.18 -3.76
CA ASN A 76 9.11 -13.56 -4.08
C ASN A 76 9.22 -12.16 -3.48
N TYR A 77 8.15 -11.38 -3.54
CA TYR A 77 8.13 -10.04 -2.94
C TYR A 77 8.30 -10.10 -1.42
N LEU A 78 7.52 -10.97 -0.75
CA LEU A 78 7.58 -11.08 0.71
C LEU A 78 8.96 -11.56 1.18
N THR A 79 9.56 -12.51 0.46
CA THR A 79 10.92 -12.98 0.76
C THR A 79 11.95 -11.86 0.63
N ARG A 80 11.90 -11.13 -0.50
CA ARG A 80 12.85 -10.05 -0.78
C ARG A 80 12.67 -8.89 0.20
N SER A 81 11.43 -8.47 0.46
CA SER A 81 11.15 -7.33 1.32
C SER A 81 11.42 -7.61 2.79
N ALA A 82 11.40 -8.87 3.22
CA ALA A 82 11.76 -9.24 4.58
C ALA A 82 13.23 -8.96 4.90
N ARG A 83 14.08 -8.86 3.88
CA ARG A 83 15.52 -8.60 4.03
C ARG A 83 15.87 -7.11 3.98
N ILE A 84 14.89 -6.23 3.80
CA ILE A 84 15.13 -4.79 3.82
C ILE A 84 15.60 -4.38 5.21
N ARG A 85 16.72 -3.63 5.25
CA ARG A 85 17.30 -3.15 6.50
C ARG A 85 16.47 -2.02 7.09
N GLY A 86 16.59 -1.83 8.42
CA GLY A 86 15.91 -0.75 9.15
C GLY A 86 14.87 -1.28 10.11
N ASP A 87 14.17 -0.36 10.75
CA ASP A 87 13.24 -0.67 11.84
C ASP A 87 11.82 -0.94 11.37
N TRP A 88 11.62 -1.33 10.09
CA TRP A 88 10.29 -1.50 9.53
C TRP A 88 9.46 -2.56 10.28
N LYS A 89 10.09 -3.54 10.90
CA LYS A 89 9.40 -4.56 11.72
C LYS A 89 8.85 -3.98 13.02
N LYS A 90 9.54 -2.99 13.57
CA LYS A 90 9.15 -2.32 14.81
C LYS A 90 8.20 -1.16 14.56
N ASP A 91 8.28 -0.53 13.40
CA ASP A 91 7.40 0.57 13.02
C ASP A 91 6.25 0.04 12.17
N LYS A 92 5.08 -0.11 12.80
CA LYS A 92 3.87 -0.58 12.14
C LYS A 92 3.53 0.23 10.90
N TYR A 93 3.81 1.53 10.90
CA TYR A 93 3.48 2.44 9.81
C TYR A 93 4.67 2.75 8.91
N SER A 94 5.71 1.92 8.90
CA SER A 94 6.77 2.04 7.91
C SER A 94 6.21 1.71 6.51
N ALA A 95 6.75 2.36 5.48
CA ALA A 95 6.29 2.13 4.11
C ALA A 95 6.41 0.65 3.71
N ASN A 96 7.48 -0.02 4.15
CA ASN A 96 7.67 -1.44 3.85
C ASN A 96 6.59 -2.30 4.51
N ASN A 97 6.30 -2.09 5.79
CA ASN A 97 5.27 -2.87 6.47
C ASN A 97 3.87 -2.60 5.88
N LEU A 98 3.57 -1.36 5.55
CA LEU A 98 2.31 -0.99 4.92
C LEU A 98 2.14 -1.73 3.57
N ALA A 99 3.17 -1.72 2.74
CA ALA A 99 3.12 -2.42 1.45
C ALA A 99 2.93 -3.93 1.64
N ARG A 100 3.65 -4.54 2.58
CA ARG A 100 3.52 -5.98 2.86
C ARG A 100 2.13 -6.37 3.34
N LYS A 101 1.51 -5.56 4.19
CA LYS A 101 0.19 -5.88 4.80
C LYS A 101 -0.99 -5.51 3.91
N ILE A 102 -0.89 -4.43 3.17
CA ILE A 102 -2.01 -3.88 2.41
C ILE A 102 -1.96 -4.31 0.93
N LEU A 103 -0.79 -4.39 0.33
CA LEU A 103 -0.64 -4.64 -1.10
C LEU A 103 -0.23 -6.09 -1.42
N TRP A 104 0.48 -6.72 -0.54
CA TRP A 104 1.03 -8.06 -0.73
C TRP A 104 0.59 -9.02 0.37
#